data_cdc92f9c3a7c955539e304a20a183b3b
#
_entry.id   cdc92f9c3a7c955539e304a20a183b3b
#
_cell.length_a   1.000
_cell.length_b   1.000
_cell.length_c   1.000
_cell.angle_alpha   90.00
_cell.angle_beta   90.00
_cell.angle_gamma   90.00
#
_symmetry.space_group_name_H-M   'P 1'
#
loop_
_entity.id
_entity.type
_entity.pdbx_description
1 polymer ?
#
loop_
_entity_poly.entity_id
_entity_poly.type
_entity_poly.pdbx_seq_one_letter_code
_entity_poly.pdbx_strand_id
1 'polypeptide(L)'
;NKENGGVSTARNTGLALAKGEFIALLDSDDEWLKDKIEKQLSVFNQDSKIGFVGGLINKLLQHEEKLLEIPLSNLIFKNYFQPSTVIFVREIVDKIGFFDETQKYAEEGNYFMRIANLYKCVLLNSQVVLYGQGKGGFGVSGLSANLKEMEKGELRNLSFAYKQDFISVYTYIVAVVYSVLKYFRRILIVKLR
;
A
#
# COMPACT_ATOMS: atom_id res chain seq x y z
N ASN A 1 -20.70 -14.37 8.31
CA ASN A 1 -19.83 -15.14 7.40
C ASN A 1 -20.20 -14.77 5.96
N LYS A 2 -19.22 -14.59 5.11
CA LYS A 2 -19.33 -14.29 3.69
C LYS A 2 -18.56 -15.34 2.89
N GLU A 3 -19.00 -15.66 1.69
CA GLU A 3 -18.26 -16.46 0.74
C GLU A 3 -16.88 -15.83 0.46
N ASN A 4 -15.85 -16.67 0.28
CA ASN A 4 -14.51 -16.17 0.03
C ASN A 4 -14.40 -15.51 -1.35
N GLY A 5 -14.34 -14.21 -1.37
CA GLY A 5 -14.16 -13.38 -2.57
C GLY A 5 -12.76 -12.77 -2.72
N GLY A 6 -11.80 -13.20 -1.91
CA GLY A 6 -10.44 -12.65 -1.91
C GLY A 6 -10.27 -11.43 -1.02
N VAL A 7 -9.03 -10.91 -0.99
CA VAL A 7 -8.60 -9.83 -0.09
C VAL A 7 -9.32 -8.50 -0.36
N SER A 8 -9.48 -8.10 -1.62
CA SER A 8 -10.20 -6.88 -2.01
C SER A 8 -11.64 -6.91 -1.51
N THR A 9 -12.35 -8.02 -1.73
CA THR A 9 -13.75 -8.18 -1.30
C THR A 9 -13.88 -8.17 0.23
N ALA A 10 -12.92 -8.76 0.95
CA ALA A 10 -12.89 -8.72 2.41
C ALA A 10 -12.70 -7.28 2.93
N ARG A 11 -11.71 -6.56 2.38
CA ARG A 11 -11.46 -5.15 2.73
C ARG A 11 -12.66 -4.27 2.40
N ASN A 12 -13.26 -4.43 1.22
CA ASN A 12 -14.45 -3.67 0.81
C ASN A 12 -15.64 -3.88 1.75
N THR A 13 -15.84 -5.11 2.23
CA THR A 13 -16.87 -5.40 3.23
C THR A 13 -16.63 -4.62 4.52
N GLY A 14 -15.36 -4.56 4.98
CA GLY A 14 -14.96 -3.75 6.14
C GLY A 14 -15.18 -2.26 5.91
N LEU A 15 -14.75 -1.75 4.76
CA LEU A 15 -14.91 -0.34 4.36
C LEU A 15 -16.39 0.09 4.34
N ALA A 16 -17.27 -0.74 3.76
CA ALA A 16 -18.69 -0.47 3.69
C ALA A 16 -19.39 -0.41 5.07
N LEU A 17 -18.85 -1.11 6.06
CA LEU A 17 -19.38 -1.15 7.42
C LEU A 17 -18.72 -0.15 8.37
N ALA A 18 -17.57 0.41 7.99
CA ALA A 18 -16.81 1.32 8.82
C ALA A 18 -17.56 2.63 9.07
N LYS A 19 -17.66 3.05 10.34
CA LYS A 19 -18.35 4.26 10.79
C LYS A 19 -17.40 5.31 11.40
N GLY A 20 -16.17 4.92 11.69
CA GLY A 20 -15.16 5.82 12.26
C GLY A 20 -14.73 6.90 11.28
N GLU A 21 -14.20 7.99 11.81
CA GLU A 21 -13.60 9.08 11.03
C GLU A 21 -12.35 8.61 10.29
N PHE A 22 -11.60 7.70 10.89
CA PHE A 22 -10.41 7.08 10.33
C PHE A 22 -10.63 5.59 10.09
N ILE A 23 -9.98 5.08 9.05
CA ILE A 23 -9.95 3.66 8.69
C ILE A 23 -8.52 3.17 8.81
N ALA A 24 -8.33 2.06 9.51
CA ALA A 24 -7.05 1.37 9.61
C ALA A 24 -7.22 -0.07 9.09
N LEU A 25 -6.31 -0.50 8.22
CA LEU A 25 -6.33 -1.85 7.67
C LEU A 25 -5.46 -2.78 8.52
N LEU A 26 -5.90 -4.03 8.69
CA LEU A 26 -5.14 -5.09 9.35
C LEU A 26 -5.34 -6.41 8.61
N ASP A 27 -4.28 -6.97 8.10
CA ASP A 27 -4.28 -8.32 7.53
C ASP A 27 -4.23 -9.36 8.66
N SER A 28 -4.84 -10.52 8.46
CA SER A 28 -5.11 -11.51 9.52
C SER A 28 -3.86 -12.18 10.11
N ASP A 29 -2.71 -12.03 9.47
CA ASP A 29 -1.42 -12.59 9.90
C ASP A 29 -0.45 -11.54 10.46
N ASP A 30 -0.93 -10.29 10.63
CA ASP A 30 -0.17 -9.18 11.18
C ASP A 30 -0.66 -8.77 12.57
N GLU A 31 0.19 -8.07 13.34
CA GLU A 31 -0.14 -7.53 14.65
C GLU A 31 0.28 -6.05 14.75
N TRP A 32 -0.64 -5.18 15.21
CA TRP A 32 -0.31 -3.78 15.46
C TRP A 32 0.50 -3.60 16.74
N LEU A 33 1.49 -2.73 16.70
CA LEU A 33 2.14 -2.26 17.90
C LEU A 33 1.20 -1.35 18.72
N LYS A 34 1.37 -1.36 20.03
CA LYS A 34 0.47 -0.68 20.99
C LYS A 34 0.30 0.82 20.72
N ASP A 35 1.36 1.47 20.26
CA ASP A 35 1.44 2.91 20.02
C ASP A 35 1.11 3.33 18.59
N LYS A 36 0.80 2.35 17.70
CA LYS A 36 0.51 2.61 16.28
C LYS A 36 -0.54 3.69 16.08
N ILE A 37 -1.71 3.52 16.67
CA ILE A 37 -2.87 4.38 16.46
C ILE A 37 -2.57 5.79 16.95
N GLU A 38 -2.04 5.95 18.16
CA GLU A 38 -1.68 7.23 18.76
C GLU A 38 -0.67 7.99 17.87
N LYS A 39 0.42 7.32 17.49
CA LYS A 39 1.46 7.91 16.65
C LYS A 39 0.93 8.36 15.29
N GLN A 40 0.14 7.53 14.62
CA GLN A 40 -0.36 7.89 13.29
C GLN A 40 -1.46 8.93 13.33
N LEU A 41 -2.35 8.92 14.34
CA LEU A 41 -3.36 9.96 14.48
C LEU A 41 -2.75 11.33 14.80
N SER A 42 -1.66 11.38 15.58
CA SER A 42 -0.96 12.65 15.85
C SER A 42 -0.41 13.31 14.58
N VAL A 43 -0.14 12.53 13.51
CA VAL A 43 0.34 13.05 12.22
C VAL A 43 -0.75 13.81 11.48
N PHE A 44 -2.02 13.37 11.54
CA PHE A 44 -3.14 14.08 10.89
C PHE A 44 -3.37 15.47 11.47
N ASN A 45 -3.03 15.68 12.75
CA ASN A 45 -3.16 16.97 13.42
C ASN A 45 -2.12 18.01 12.93
N GLN A 46 -1.07 17.60 12.22
CA GLN A 46 0.01 18.50 11.77
C GLN A 46 -0.32 19.22 10.47
N ASP A 47 -1.14 18.62 9.60
CA ASP A 47 -1.53 19.22 8.32
C ASP A 47 -2.87 18.60 7.87
N SER A 48 -3.88 19.45 7.73
CA SER A 48 -5.23 19.06 7.30
C SER A 48 -5.31 18.46 5.88
N LYS A 49 -4.25 18.60 5.08
CA LYS A 49 -4.15 17.98 3.74
C LYS A 49 -3.75 16.52 3.80
N ILE A 50 -3.25 16.04 4.95
CA ILE A 50 -2.87 14.64 5.11
C ILE A 50 -4.14 13.81 5.17
N GLY A 51 -4.35 12.96 4.16
CA GLY A 51 -5.46 12.02 4.13
C GLY A 51 -5.03 10.58 4.42
N PHE A 52 -3.71 10.29 4.37
CA PHE A 52 -3.19 8.93 4.47
C PHE A 52 -1.84 8.90 5.17
N VAL A 53 -1.72 8.07 6.20
CA VAL A 53 -0.49 7.87 6.97
C VAL A 53 -0.13 6.39 7.01
N GLY A 54 1.04 6.06 6.50
CA GLY A 54 1.66 4.74 6.66
C GLY A 54 2.74 4.72 7.72
N GLY A 55 3.20 3.53 8.08
CA GLY A 55 4.35 3.31 8.94
C GLY A 55 5.23 2.17 8.42
N LEU A 56 6.22 1.75 9.19
CA LEU A 56 7.16 0.71 8.82
C LEU A 56 6.75 -0.65 9.41
N ILE A 57 7.11 -1.73 8.70
CA ILE A 57 7.00 -3.11 9.18
C ILE A 57 8.25 -3.58 9.95
N ASN A 58 9.38 -2.91 9.72
CA ASN A 58 10.65 -3.24 10.35
C ASN A 58 11.22 -2.00 11.00
N LYS A 59 11.87 -2.17 12.16
CA LYS A 59 12.56 -1.10 12.85
C LYS A 59 13.80 -0.69 12.04
N LEU A 60 13.77 0.51 11.48
CA LEU A 60 15.00 1.16 11.04
C LEU A 60 15.73 1.68 12.28
N LEU A 61 17.05 1.46 12.32
CA LEU A 61 17.95 1.97 13.38
C LEU A 61 18.11 3.50 13.24
N GLN A 62 16.99 4.25 13.28
CA GLN A 62 17.02 5.71 13.21
C GLN A 62 16.46 6.29 14.51
N HIS A 63 17.23 7.21 15.09
CA HIS A 63 16.95 7.81 16.39
C HIS A 63 15.85 8.86 16.41
N GLU A 64 15.34 9.29 15.24
CA GLU A 64 14.31 10.33 15.14
C GLU A 64 13.11 9.84 14.33
N GLU A 65 11.91 10.06 14.84
CA GLU A 65 10.67 9.90 14.09
C GLU A 65 10.58 11.01 13.04
N LYS A 66 10.76 10.65 11.77
CA LYS A 66 10.66 11.56 10.63
C LYS A 66 9.40 11.25 9.84
N LEU A 67 8.77 12.29 9.35
CA LEU A 67 7.68 12.19 8.38
C LEU A 67 8.25 12.38 6.97
N LEU A 68 7.94 11.45 6.09
CA LEU A 68 8.30 11.52 4.68
C LEU A 68 7.03 11.64 3.86
N GLU A 69 6.90 12.71 3.11
CA GLU A 69 5.84 12.81 2.12
C GLU A 69 6.11 11.83 0.97
N ILE A 70 5.11 11.05 0.61
CA ILE A 70 5.16 10.06 -0.46
C ILE A 70 4.14 10.46 -1.54
N PRO A 71 4.53 11.30 -2.47
CA PRO A 71 3.65 11.70 -3.56
C PRO A 71 3.40 10.54 -4.54
N LEU A 72 2.38 10.68 -5.38
CA LEU A 72 2.06 9.71 -6.43
C LEU A 72 3.27 9.38 -7.31
N SER A 73 4.10 10.38 -7.65
CA SER A 73 5.31 10.19 -8.44
C SER A 73 6.28 9.16 -7.85
N ASN A 74 6.30 9.01 -6.53
CA ASN A 74 7.10 7.99 -5.87
C ASN A 74 6.40 6.62 -5.90
N LEU A 75 5.07 6.58 -5.68
CA LEU A 75 4.29 5.33 -5.68
C LEU A 75 4.26 4.64 -7.04
N ILE A 76 4.36 5.38 -8.13
CA ILE A 76 4.48 4.86 -9.50
C ILE A 76 5.70 3.93 -9.64
N PHE A 77 6.79 4.20 -8.95
CA PHE A 77 8.01 3.40 -9.05
C PHE A 77 8.18 2.38 -7.91
N LYS A 78 7.59 2.66 -6.73
CA LYS A 78 7.75 1.80 -5.55
C LYS A 78 6.55 1.94 -4.63
N ASN A 79 5.97 0.80 -4.20
CA ASN A 79 5.03 0.81 -3.10
C ASN A 79 5.81 0.98 -1.77
N TYR A 80 5.46 2.01 -1.00
CA TYR A 80 6.05 2.33 0.30
C TYR A 80 5.21 1.85 1.47
N PHE A 81 3.99 1.43 1.20
CA PHE A 81 2.99 1.15 2.21
C PHE A 81 2.58 -0.32 2.18
N GLN A 82 2.39 -0.89 3.37
CA GLN A 82 1.77 -2.20 3.55
C GLN A 82 0.36 -1.99 4.15
N PRO A 83 -0.65 -2.78 3.76
CA PRO A 83 -2.02 -2.58 4.24
C PRO A 83 -2.11 -2.44 5.76
N SER A 84 -1.50 -3.34 6.51
CA SER A 84 -1.55 -3.31 7.98
C SER A 84 -0.86 -2.11 8.63
N THR A 85 -0.04 -1.36 7.86
CA THR A 85 0.66 -0.18 8.38
C THR A 85 -0.11 1.12 8.22
N VAL A 86 -1.23 1.13 7.49
CA VAL A 86 -1.86 2.38 7.08
C VAL A 86 -3.07 2.77 7.93
N ILE A 87 -3.27 4.09 8.05
CA ILE A 87 -4.51 4.73 8.50
C ILE A 87 -4.84 5.83 7.47
N PHE A 88 -6.11 5.99 7.15
CA PHE A 88 -6.57 7.05 6.25
C PHE A 88 -7.94 7.58 6.68
N VAL A 89 -8.26 8.81 6.27
CA VAL A 89 -9.55 9.42 6.57
C VAL A 89 -10.68 8.71 5.79
N ARG A 90 -11.81 8.43 6.44
CA ARG A 90 -12.94 7.68 5.84
C ARG A 90 -13.51 8.36 4.59
N GLU A 91 -13.50 9.69 4.55
CA GLU A 91 -13.94 10.48 3.39
C GLU A 91 -13.27 10.05 2.06
N ILE A 92 -12.06 9.44 2.11
CA ILE A 92 -11.39 8.86 0.95
C ILE A 92 -12.26 7.82 0.25
N VAL A 93 -12.94 6.96 1.03
CA VAL A 93 -13.80 5.91 0.46
C VAL A 93 -14.96 6.53 -0.33
N ASP A 94 -15.50 7.63 0.15
CA ASP A 94 -16.61 8.33 -0.53
C ASP A 94 -16.12 8.95 -1.87
N LYS A 95 -14.86 9.37 -1.96
CA LYS A 95 -14.29 10.05 -3.15
C LYS A 95 -13.70 9.11 -4.18
N ILE A 96 -12.97 8.07 -3.75
CA ILE A 96 -12.28 7.16 -4.68
C ILE A 96 -12.94 5.79 -4.77
N GLY A 97 -13.94 5.48 -3.92
CA GLY A 97 -14.61 4.19 -3.86
C GLY A 97 -13.76 3.11 -3.20
N PHE A 98 -14.00 1.88 -3.59
CA PHE A 98 -13.49 0.66 -2.99
C PHE A 98 -12.25 0.11 -3.72
N PHE A 99 -11.64 -0.94 -3.15
CA PHE A 99 -10.63 -1.75 -3.85
C PHE A 99 -11.23 -2.42 -5.09
N ASP A 100 -10.44 -2.59 -6.13
CA ASP A 100 -10.85 -3.33 -7.33
C ASP A 100 -10.90 -4.84 -7.03
N GLU A 101 -12.11 -5.39 -6.94
CA GLU A 101 -12.32 -6.82 -6.66
C GLU A 101 -11.93 -7.74 -7.81
N THR A 102 -11.73 -7.19 -9.01
CA THR A 102 -11.23 -7.94 -10.18
C THR A 102 -9.72 -8.06 -10.20
N GLN A 103 -9.02 -7.38 -9.27
CA GLN A 103 -7.58 -7.41 -9.12
C GLN A 103 -7.18 -8.19 -7.87
N LYS A 104 -6.49 -9.32 -8.08
CA LYS A 104 -6.05 -10.22 -7.03
C LYS A 104 -4.64 -9.92 -6.50
N TYR A 105 -3.80 -9.30 -7.30
CA TYR A 105 -2.38 -9.05 -7.00
C TYR A 105 -2.06 -7.58 -7.13
N ALA A 106 -1.28 -7.04 -6.20
CA ALA A 106 -0.92 -5.61 -6.12
C ALA A 106 -2.14 -4.66 -6.10
N GLU A 107 -3.28 -5.13 -5.58
CA GLU A 107 -4.53 -4.38 -5.47
C GLU A 107 -4.40 -3.16 -4.55
N GLU A 108 -3.59 -3.30 -3.48
CA GLU A 108 -3.29 -2.21 -2.56
C GLU A 108 -2.55 -1.07 -3.26
N GLY A 109 -1.63 -1.42 -4.18
CA GLY A 109 -0.90 -0.43 -4.97
C GLY A 109 -1.83 0.43 -5.81
N ASN A 110 -2.84 -0.16 -6.46
CA ASN A 110 -3.88 0.59 -7.17
C ASN A 110 -4.63 1.55 -6.24
N TYR A 111 -5.08 1.04 -5.09
CA TYR A 111 -5.84 1.83 -4.13
C TYR A 111 -5.04 3.01 -3.60
N PHE A 112 -3.78 2.79 -3.22
CA PHE A 112 -2.90 3.83 -2.69
C PHE A 112 -2.50 4.87 -3.74
N MET A 113 -2.33 4.50 -5.01
CA MET A 113 -2.12 5.46 -6.10
C MET A 113 -3.35 6.37 -6.29
N ARG A 114 -4.57 5.84 -6.20
CA ARG A 114 -5.80 6.65 -6.27
C ARG A 114 -5.89 7.63 -5.11
N ILE A 115 -5.51 7.21 -3.91
CA ILE A 115 -5.43 8.10 -2.74
C ILE A 115 -4.39 9.20 -2.97
N ALA A 116 -3.17 8.84 -3.35
CA ALA A 116 -2.06 9.79 -3.52
C ALA A 116 -2.26 10.78 -4.67
N ASN A 117 -3.19 10.51 -5.58
CA ASN A 117 -3.60 11.46 -6.62
C ASN A 117 -4.45 12.63 -6.07
N LEU A 118 -5.11 12.44 -4.93
CA LEU A 118 -6.04 13.43 -4.37
C LEU A 118 -5.62 13.95 -3.00
N TYR A 119 -4.85 13.18 -2.24
CA TYR A 119 -4.51 13.47 -0.86
C TYR A 119 -3.01 13.39 -0.62
N LYS A 120 -2.56 14.16 0.36
CA LYS A 120 -1.19 14.05 0.86
C LYS A 120 -1.02 12.74 1.61
N CYS A 121 -0.08 11.90 1.14
CA CYS A 121 0.30 10.64 1.77
C CYS A 121 1.63 10.82 2.50
N VAL A 122 1.71 10.34 3.74
CA VAL A 122 2.88 10.48 4.61
C VAL A 122 3.30 9.11 5.13
N LEU A 123 4.59 8.85 5.13
CA LEU A 123 5.21 7.71 5.79
C LEU A 123 5.86 8.16 7.10
N LEU A 124 5.35 7.67 8.22
CA LEU A 124 5.98 7.79 9.53
C LEU A 124 7.15 6.80 9.60
N ASN A 125 8.35 7.30 9.82
CA ASN A 125 9.56 6.47 9.96
C ASN A 125 9.63 5.82 11.35
N SER A 126 8.58 5.07 11.71
CA SER A 126 8.44 4.31 12.95
C SER A 126 7.82 2.96 12.64
N GLN A 127 8.32 1.92 13.28
CA GLN A 127 7.67 0.61 13.18
C GLN A 127 6.32 0.66 13.87
N VAL A 128 5.30 0.19 13.17
CA VAL A 128 3.90 0.20 13.66
C VAL A 128 3.24 -1.18 13.63
N VAL A 129 3.90 -2.16 12.99
CA VAL A 129 3.37 -3.51 12.76
C VAL A 129 4.46 -4.55 12.98
N LEU A 130 4.09 -5.69 13.59
CA LEU A 130 4.80 -6.95 13.50
C LEU A 130 4.24 -7.70 12.29
N TYR A 131 5.02 -7.77 11.22
CA TYR A 131 4.59 -8.26 9.92
C TYR A 131 4.76 -9.77 9.78
N GLY A 132 3.69 -10.48 9.42
CA GLY A 132 3.70 -11.87 8.98
C GLY A 132 4.36 -12.85 9.95
N GLN A 133 4.39 -12.56 11.25
CA GLN A 133 5.07 -13.38 12.28
C GLN A 133 6.52 -13.73 11.92
N GLY A 134 7.23 -12.81 11.26
CA GLY A 134 8.62 -13.00 10.83
C GLY A 134 8.79 -13.71 9.49
N LYS A 135 7.73 -13.83 8.68
CA LYS A 135 7.84 -14.35 7.30
C LYS A 135 8.84 -13.52 6.49
N GLY A 136 9.70 -14.23 5.77
CA GLY A 136 10.62 -13.60 4.81
C GLY A 136 9.83 -12.88 3.70
N GLY A 137 10.39 -11.80 3.15
CA GLY A 137 9.75 -10.95 2.14
C GLY A 137 9.24 -11.70 0.88
N PHE A 138 9.20 -11.03 -0.26
CA PHE A 138 8.65 -11.58 -1.52
C PHE A 138 9.25 -12.94 -1.92
N GLY A 139 8.44 -13.77 -2.59
CA GLY A 139 8.88 -15.08 -3.13
C GLY A 139 8.86 -16.23 -2.13
N VAL A 140 8.38 -16.04 -0.88
CA VAL A 140 8.40 -17.08 0.16
C VAL A 140 7.03 -17.73 0.33
N SER A 141 5.98 -16.96 0.55
CA SER A 141 4.64 -17.51 0.80
C SER A 141 3.53 -16.48 0.46
N GLY A 142 2.29 -16.95 0.40
CA GLY A 142 1.12 -16.12 0.11
C GLY A 142 1.10 -15.59 -1.33
N LEU A 143 0.36 -14.51 -1.55
CA LEU A 143 0.22 -13.90 -2.88
C LEU A 143 1.57 -13.37 -3.41
N SER A 144 2.41 -12.83 -2.55
CA SER A 144 3.74 -12.30 -2.90
C SER A 144 4.74 -13.36 -3.38
N ALA A 145 4.45 -14.65 -3.21
CA ALA A 145 5.26 -15.74 -3.76
C ALA A 145 5.13 -15.85 -5.28
N ASN A 146 4.00 -15.47 -5.85
CA ASN A 146 3.78 -15.50 -7.30
C ASN A 146 4.29 -14.24 -7.98
N LEU A 147 5.61 -14.18 -8.21
CA LEU A 147 6.28 -13.00 -8.78
C LEU A 147 5.69 -12.57 -10.13
N LYS A 148 5.27 -13.55 -10.97
CA LYS A 148 4.71 -13.25 -12.31
C LYS A 148 3.36 -12.54 -12.20
N GLU A 149 2.47 -13.02 -11.34
CA GLU A 149 1.15 -12.41 -11.16
C GLU A 149 1.25 -11.08 -10.41
N MET A 150 2.19 -10.95 -9.47
CA MET A 150 2.51 -9.67 -8.84
C MET A 150 2.95 -8.63 -9.88
N GLU A 151 3.85 -9.01 -10.81
CA GLU A 151 4.29 -8.09 -11.88
C GLU A 151 3.15 -7.70 -12.80
N LYS A 152 2.27 -8.64 -13.19
CA LYS A 152 1.06 -8.30 -13.98
C LYS A 152 0.17 -7.29 -13.25
N GLY A 153 0.02 -7.43 -11.92
CA GLY A 153 -0.72 -6.49 -11.09
C GLY A 153 -0.06 -5.11 -11.08
N GLU A 154 1.26 -5.03 -10.92
CA GLU A 154 2.02 -3.77 -10.98
C GLU A 154 1.84 -3.09 -12.35
N LEU A 155 1.97 -3.83 -13.45
CA LEU A 155 1.76 -3.29 -14.80
C LEU A 155 0.31 -2.84 -15.04
N ARG A 156 -0.68 -3.56 -14.50
CA ARG A 156 -2.09 -3.13 -14.52
C ARG A 156 -2.28 -1.80 -13.79
N ASN A 157 -1.64 -1.60 -12.65
CA ASN A 157 -1.69 -0.35 -11.89
C ASN A 157 -1.10 0.82 -12.69
N LEU A 158 0.04 0.62 -13.35
CA LEU A 158 0.65 1.63 -14.21
C LEU A 158 -0.25 1.98 -15.40
N SER A 159 -0.84 0.97 -16.04
CA SER A 159 -1.80 1.17 -17.14
C SER A 159 -3.05 1.93 -16.66
N PHE A 160 -3.55 1.62 -15.47
CA PHE A 160 -4.66 2.36 -14.86
C PHE A 160 -4.28 3.82 -14.63
N ALA A 161 -3.13 4.09 -13.99
CA ALA A 161 -2.68 5.45 -13.72
C ALA A 161 -2.52 6.29 -15.01
N TYR A 162 -2.02 5.68 -16.08
CA TYR A 162 -1.94 6.34 -17.38
C TYR A 162 -3.34 6.60 -17.99
N LYS A 163 -4.25 5.62 -17.98
CA LYS A 163 -5.61 5.75 -18.56
C LYS A 163 -6.49 6.75 -17.80
N GLN A 164 -6.17 7.01 -16.54
CA GLN A 164 -6.87 7.99 -15.69
C GLN A 164 -6.16 9.36 -15.69
N ASP A 165 -5.20 9.57 -16.60
CA ASP A 165 -4.42 10.83 -16.71
C ASP A 165 -3.67 11.22 -15.42
N PHE A 166 -3.39 10.24 -14.51
CA PHE A 166 -2.58 10.49 -13.32
C PHE A 166 -1.12 10.72 -13.66
N ILE A 167 -0.65 10.14 -14.77
CA ILE A 167 0.74 10.23 -15.24
C ILE A 167 0.80 10.42 -16.75
N SER A 168 1.86 11.08 -17.22
CA SER A 168 2.12 11.27 -18.64
C SER A 168 2.51 9.94 -19.33
N VAL A 169 2.38 9.87 -20.66
CA VAL A 169 2.84 8.72 -21.45
C VAL A 169 4.34 8.46 -21.26
N TYR A 170 5.15 9.51 -21.12
CA TYR A 170 6.58 9.36 -20.85
C TYR A 170 6.83 8.70 -19.51
N THR A 171 6.19 9.18 -18.43
CA THR A 171 6.26 8.57 -17.09
C THR A 171 5.80 7.11 -17.12
N TYR A 172 4.72 6.81 -17.85
CA TYR A 172 4.21 5.46 -18.00
C TYR A 172 5.26 4.53 -18.63
N ILE A 173 5.87 4.92 -19.74
CA ILE A 173 6.90 4.10 -20.44
C ILE A 173 8.09 3.85 -19.50
N VAL A 174 8.60 4.89 -18.83
CA VAL A 174 9.74 4.77 -17.91
C VAL A 174 9.38 3.85 -16.73
N ALA A 175 8.19 3.99 -16.16
CA ALA A 175 7.73 3.18 -15.05
C ALA A 175 7.55 1.70 -15.44
N VAL A 176 7.03 1.41 -16.62
CA VAL A 176 6.92 0.03 -17.15
C VAL A 176 8.29 -0.60 -17.29
N VAL A 177 9.23 0.07 -17.94
CA VAL A 177 10.61 -0.43 -18.09
C VAL A 177 11.24 -0.69 -16.73
N TYR A 178 11.10 0.24 -15.80
CA TYR A 178 11.63 0.10 -14.43
C TYR A 178 10.98 -1.08 -13.69
N SER A 179 9.65 -1.28 -13.82
CA SER A 179 8.96 -2.41 -13.20
C SER A 179 9.47 -3.75 -13.71
N VAL A 180 9.61 -3.89 -15.04
CA VAL A 180 10.16 -5.11 -15.65
C VAL A 180 11.59 -5.39 -15.18
N LEU A 181 12.45 -4.37 -15.06
CA LEU A 181 13.80 -4.54 -14.52
C LEU A 181 13.78 -5.00 -13.05
N LYS A 182 12.89 -4.43 -12.21
CA LYS A 182 12.68 -4.89 -10.84
C LYS A 182 12.21 -6.35 -10.80
N TYR A 183 11.33 -6.75 -11.69
CA TYR A 183 10.83 -8.13 -11.77
C TYR A 183 11.97 -9.12 -12.04
N PHE A 184 12.83 -8.87 -13.03
CA PHE A 184 13.98 -9.74 -13.29
C PHE A 184 14.95 -9.78 -12.10
N ARG A 185 15.20 -8.63 -11.45
CA ARG A 185 16.00 -8.60 -10.21
C ARG A 185 15.39 -9.46 -9.10
N ARG A 186 14.04 -9.43 -8.90
CA ARG A 186 13.34 -10.27 -7.92
C ARG A 186 13.51 -11.76 -8.24
N ILE A 187 13.38 -12.16 -9.51
CA ILE A 187 13.61 -13.55 -9.94
C ILE A 187 15.03 -14.01 -9.59
N LEU A 188 16.02 -13.18 -9.89
CA LEU A 188 17.42 -13.51 -9.59
C LEU A 188 17.64 -13.70 -8.08
N ILE A 189 17.10 -12.79 -7.25
CA ILE A 189 17.22 -12.90 -5.79
C ILE A 189 16.56 -14.18 -5.27
N VAL A 190 15.37 -14.54 -5.76
CA VAL A 190 14.67 -15.76 -5.32
C VAL A 190 15.40 -17.02 -5.77
N LYS A 191 16.04 -17.02 -6.94
CA LYS A 191 16.83 -18.17 -7.43
C LYS A 191 18.17 -18.35 -6.69
N LEU A 192 18.69 -17.30 -6.08
CA LEU A 192 19.98 -17.31 -5.37
C LEU A 192 19.83 -17.52 -3.84
N ARG A 193 18.60 -17.59 -3.34
CA ARG A 193 18.27 -17.98 -1.95
C ARG A 193 18.19 -19.49 -1.80
#